data_e02962456d5980062422d0f5aeabf005
#
_entry.id   e02962456d5980062422d0f5aeabf005
#
_cell.length_a   1.000
_cell.length_b   1.000
_cell.length_c   1.000
_cell.angle_alpha   90.00
_cell.angle_beta   90.00
_cell.angle_gamma   90.00
#
_symmetry.space_group_name_H-M   'P 1'
#
loop_
_entity.id
_entity.type
_entity.pdbx_description
1 polymer ?
#
loop_
_entity_poly.entity_id
_entity_poly.type
_entity_poly.pdbx_seq_one_letter_code
_entity_poly.pdbx_strand_id
1 'polypeptide(L)'
;FHQGATRRGSYAAYMDVAHPEIIEFIEMRKPTGGDIHRKNLNLHHGINISDKFMEAVQDGKPWDLIDPHTQQVINTIDARTLWIKILETRVATGEPYLCFVDTVNEALPQSQKDLGLKFNHSNLCSEITLPTAMDRTAVCCLSSTNLEFYDEWKDNPLFIEDLVRMLDNVLEHFIANAPQYMWKAVNSARHERAIGLGAMGLHTYFQKKRLPFDGPMSKDINHNIFKHINKQAQLANYKLG
;
A
#
# COMPACT_ATOMS: atom_id res chain seq x y z
N PHE A 1 -7.73 -19.65 0.85
CA PHE A 1 -8.86 -19.06 1.55
C PHE A 1 -9.94 -18.64 0.56
N HIS A 2 -11.20 -18.91 0.86
CA HIS A 2 -12.34 -18.52 0.07
C HIS A 2 -13.19 -17.53 0.87
N GLN A 3 -13.42 -16.36 0.30
CA GLN A 3 -14.37 -15.37 0.83
C GLN A 3 -15.66 -15.43 -0.03
N GLY A 4 -16.39 -16.52 0.09
CA GLY A 4 -17.54 -16.79 -0.77
C GLY A 4 -17.14 -17.34 -2.16
N ALA A 5 -18.14 -17.57 -3.04
CA ALA A 5 -17.95 -18.23 -4.32
C ALA A 5 -17.24 -17.35 -5.38
N THR A 6 -17.37 -16.03 -5.29
CA THR A 6 -16.98 -15.08 -6.32
C THR A 6 -15.62 -14.42 -6.08
N ARG A 7 -15.06 -14.51 -4.86
CA ARG A 7 -13.81 -13.85 -4.49
C ARG A 7 -12.91 -14.76 -3.68
N ARG A 8 -11.64 -14.86 -4.09
CA ARG A 8 -10.61 -15.63 -3.39
C ARG A 8 -9.67 -14.70 -2.65
N GLY A 9 -9.06 -15.18 -1.56
CA GLY A 9 -7.99 -14.50 -0.88
C GLY A 9 -6.73 -14.46 -1.72
N SER A 10 -5.97 -13.38 -1.61
CA SER A 10 -4.66 -13.19 -2.23
C SER A 10 -3.69 -12.62 -1.21
N TYR A 11 -2.40 -12.84 -1.41
CA TYR A 11 -1.36 -12.45 -0.45
C TYR A 11 -0.20 -11.78 -1.17
N ALA A 12 0.46 -10.85 -0.45
CA ALA A 12 1.78 -10.36 -0.80
C ALA A 12 2.74 -10.60 0.36
N ALA A 13 3.95 -11.03 0.05
CA ALA A 13 5.06 -11.09 0.99
C ALA A 13 6.05 -9.95 0.71
N TYR A 14 6.57 -9.34 1.76
CA TYR A 14 7.59 -8.30 1.65
C TYR A 14 8.87 -8.77 2.32
N MET A 15 10.01 -8.46 1.71
CA MET A 15 11.33 -8.79 2.20
C MET A 15 12.24 -7.56 2.11
N ASP A 16 13.10 -7.39 3.11
CA ASP A 16 14.10 -6.34 3.10
C ASP A 16 15.18 -6.62 2.04
N VAL A 17 15.63 -5.58 1.35
CA VAL A 17 16.66 -5.69 0.32
C VAL A 17 18.02 -6.17 0.87
N ALA A 18 18.22 -6.07 2.18
CA ALA A 18 19.41 -6.59 2.86
C ALA A 18 19.28 -8.05 3.34
N HIS A 19 18.14 -8.71 3.08
CA HIS A 19 17.93 -10.09 3.55
C HIS A 19 18.86 -11.08 2.81
N PRO A 20 19.45 -12.09 3.49
CA PRO A 20 20.35 -13.06 2.85
C PRO A 20 19.73 -13.83 1.68
N GLU A 21 18.44 -14.09 1.71
CA GLU A 21 17.71 -14.84 0.67
C GLU A 21 17.05 -13.91 -0.39
N ILE A 22 17.45 -12.65 -0.47
CA ILE A 22 16.81 -11.66 -1.35
C ILE A 22 16.85 -12.08 -2.82
N ILE A 23 17.91 -12.70 -3.27
CA ILE A 23 18.05 -13.13 -4.67
C ILE A 23 17.04 -14.20 -5.03
N GLU A 24 16.83 -15.19 -4.16
CA GLU A 24 15.86 -16.26 -4.36
C GLU A 24 14.42 -15.70 -4.29
N PHE A 25 14.18 -14.77 -3.37
CA PHE A 25 12.90 -14.09 -3.25
C PHE A 25 12.55 -13.28 -4.52
N ILE A 26 13.51 -12.58 -5.13
CA ILE A 26 13.32 -11.88 -6.40
C ILE A 26 12.92 -12.86 -7.51
N GLU A 27 13.53 -14.04 -7.54
CA GLU A 27 13.35 -15.01 -8.62
C GLU A 27 12.18 -15.98 -8.43
N MET A 28 11.54 -15.99 -7.27
CA MET A 28 10.52 -16.99 -6.95
C MET A 28 9.32 -16.99 -7.92
N ARG A 29 9.01 -15.87 -8.57
CA ARG A 29 7.90 -15.77 -9.52
C ARG A 29 8.30 -15.99 -10.99
N LYS A 30 9.59 -16.13 -11.29
CA LYS A 30 10.02 -16.49 -12.65
C LYS A 30 9.58 -17.94 -12.93
N PRO A 31 8.78 -18.19 -13.99
CA PRO A 31 8.24 -19.54 -14.23
C PRO A 31 9.29 -20.52 -14.72
N THR A 32 10.42 -20.03 -15.22
CA THR A 32 11.50 -20.84 -15.80
C THR A 32 12.82 -20.62 -15.06
N GLY A 33 13.67 -21.65 -15.11
CA GLY A 33 15.00 -21.62 -14.47
C GLY A 33 14.97 -21.81 -12.95
N GLY A 34 16.09 -22.22 -12.38
CA GLY A 34 16.26 -22.46 -10.95
C GLY A 34 15.53 -23.68 -10.40
N ASP A 35 15.56 -23.81 -9.06
CA ASP A 35 14.90 -24.91 -8.36
C ASP A 35 13.36 -24.70 -8.32
N ILE A 36 12.63 -25.68 -8.85
CA ILE A 36 11.15 -25.67 -8.87
C ILE A 36 10.54 -25.59 -7.46
N HIS A 37 11.20 -26.15 -6.45
CA HIS A 37 10.73 -26.16 -5.07
C HIS A 37 10.83 -24.78 -4.39
N ARG A 38 11.59 -23.85 -4.97
CA ARG A 38 11.72 -22.46 -4.52
C ARG A 38 10.83 -21.50 -5.33
N LYS A 39 10.01 -22.00 -6.25
CA LYS A 39 9.08 -21.21 -7.04
C LYS A 39 7.75 -21.05 -6.31
N ASN A 40 7.21 -19.83 -6.38
CA ASN A 40 5.88 -19.52 -5.89
C ASN A 40 5.19 -18.54 -6.86
N LEU A 41 4.48 -19.09 -7.83
CA LEU A 41 3.85 -18.31 -8.89
C LEU A 41 2.53 -17.64 -8.46
N ASN A 42 1.98 -18.03 -7.31
CA ASN A 42 0.68 -17.56 -6.82
C ASN A 42 0.78 -16.55 -5.67
N LEU A 43 1.99 -16.30 -5.16
CA LEU A 43 2.24 -15.32 -4.12
C LEU A 43 2.81 -14.05 -4.77
N HIS A 44 2.15 -12.92 -4.52
CA HIS A 44 2.70 -11.63 -4.88
C HIS A 44 3.84 -11.25 -3.92
N HIS A 45 4.81 -10.47 -4.40
CA HIS A 45 5.93 -10.09 -3.56
C HIS A 45 6.39 -8.66 -3.78
N GLY A 46 6.92 -8.06 -2.72
CA GLY A 46 7.49 -6.72 -2.69
C GLY A 46 8.85 -6.71 -1.99
N ILE A 47 9.66 -5.74 -2.32
CA ILE A 47 10.97 -5.51 -1.70
C ILE A 47 10.94 -4.19 -0.97
N ASN A 48 11.30 -4.22 0.30
CA ASN A 48 11.55 -3.03 1.09
C ASN A 48 12.93 -2.47 0.73
N ILE A 49 12.94 -1.26 0.23
CA ILE A 49 14.14 -0.57 -0.25
C ILE A 49 14.45 0.58 0.69
N SER A 50 15.67 0.60 1.24
CA SER A 50 16.16 1.69 2.07
C SER A 50 16.88 2.75 1.23
N ASP A 51 16.94 3.97 1.73
CA ASP A 51 17.73 5.06 1.12
C ASP A 51 19.20 4.69 1.06
N LYS A 52 19.75 4.03 2.08
CA LYS A 52 21.13 3.52 2.12
C LYS A 52 21.43 2.56 0.97
N PHE A 53 20.49 1.69 0.62
CA PHE A 53 20.65 0.82 -0.54
C PHE A 53 20.71 1.62 -1.84
N MET A 54 19.83 2.60 -2.02
CA MET A 54 19.84 3.44 -3.21
C MET A 54 21.10 4.30 -3.33
N GLU A 55 21.62 4.80 -2.22
CA GLU A 55 22.93 5.47 -2.18
C GLU A 55 24.06 4.51 -2.59
N ALA A 56 24.05 3.27 -2.10
CA ALA A 56 25.03 2.25 -2.50
C ALA A 56 24.94 1.93 -4.01
N VAL A 57 23.73 1.85 -4.56
CA VAL A 57 23.49 1.68 -6.00
C VAL A 57 24.07 2.86 -6.79
N GLN A 58 23.78 4.09 -6.36
CA GLN A 58 24.27 5.31 -7.01
C GLN A 58 25.80 5.37 -7.02
N ASP A 59 26.41 5.07 -5.89
CA ASP A 59 27.87 5.16 -5.68
C ASP A 59 28.62 3.92 -6.21
N GLY A 60 27.94 2.85 -6.61
CA GLY A 60 28.57 1.58 -7.02
C GLY A 60 29.31 0.90 -5.88
N LYS A 61 28.72 0.93 -4.67
CA LYS A 61 29.29 0.34 -3.46
C LYS A 61 28.82 -1.11 -3.25
N PRO A 62 29.57 -1.90 -2.46
CA PRO A 62 29.09 -3.19 -1.99
C PRO A 62 27.87 -3.02 -1.07
N TRP A 63 27.03 -4.05 -1.03
CA TRP A 63 25.82 -4.15 -0.19
C TRP A 63 25.86 -5.43 0.63
N ASP A 64 25.75 -5.28 1.93
CA ASP A 64 25.78 -6.40 2.87
C ASP A 64 24.40 -7.03 3.01
N LEU A 65 24.35 -8.36 2.93
CA LEU A 65 23.20 -9.18 3.23
C LEU A 65 23.32 -9.64 4.68
N ILE A 66 22.33 -9.23 5.49
CA ILE A 66 22.37 -9.31 6.96
C ILE A 66 21.28 -10.23 7.46
N ASP A 67 21.67 -11.21 8.29
CA ASP A 67 20.72 -12.06 8.99
C ASP A 67 19.87 -11.23 9.97
N PRO A 68 18.53 -11.25 9.85
CA PRO A 68 17.66 -10.41 10.68
C PRO A 68 17.64 -10.79 12.16
N HIS A 69 18.04 -12.02 12.51
CA HIS A 69 18.06 -12.47 13.90
C HIS A 69 19.39 -12.19 14.58
N THR A 70 20.49 -12.55 13.91
CA THR A 70 21.85 -12.44 14.49
C THR A 70 22.50 -11.11 14.20
N GLN A 71 21.97 -10.33 13.24
CA GLN A 71 22.54 -9.08 12.74
C GLN A 71 23.97 -9.25 12.15
N GLN A 72 24.34 -10.48 11.78
CA GLN A 72 25.62 -10.78 11.15
C GLN A 72 25.52 -10.62 9.63
N VAL A 73 26.58 -10.11 9.03
CA VAL A 73 26.74 -10.11 7.58
C VAL A 73 26.99 -11.53 7.12
N ILE A 74 26.09 -12.06 6.31
CA ILE A 74 26.16 -13.42 5.76
C ILE A 74 26.90 -13.41 4.41
N ASN A 75 26.66 -12.36 3.61
CA ASN A 75 27.29 -12.20 2.29
C ASN A 75 27.35 -10.71 1.93
N THR A 76 28.20 -10.36 1.00
CA THR A 76 28.30 -9.01 0.45
C THR A 76 28.23 -9.10 -1.08
N ILE A 77 27.40 -8.31 -1.70
CA ILE A 77 27.19 -8.29 -3.16
C ILE A 77 27.29 -6.87 -3.70
N ASP A 78 27.41 -6.73 -5.02
CA ASP A 78 27.38 -5.44 -5.67
C ASP A 78 25.94 -4.86 -5.70
N ALA A 79 25.75 -3.65 -5.16
CA ALA A 79 24.43 -3.02 -5.05
C ALA A 79 23.77 -2.78 -6.42
N ARG A 80 24.55 -2.37 -7.44
CA ARG A 80 24.03 -2.14 -8.80
C ARG A 80 23.58 -3.44 -9.45
N THR A 81 24.33 -4.50 -9.27
CA THR A 81 23.99 -5.83 -9.79
C THR A 81 22.68 -6.31 -9.18
N LEU A 82 22.48 -6.15 -7.87
CA LEU A 82 21.22 -6.49 -7.22
C LEU A 82 20.07 -5.62 -7.75
N TRP A 83 20.27 -4.31 -7.88
CA TRP A 83 19.27 -3.40 -8.41
C TRP A 83 18.85 -3.74 -9.84
N ILE A 84 19.81 -4.01 -10.73
CA ILE A 84 19.53 -4.44 -12.10
C ILE A 84 18.71 -5.73 -12.10
N LYS A 85 19.06 -6.72 -11.27
CA LYS A 85 18.32 -7.97 -11.14
C LYS A 85 16.86 -7.76 -10.70
N ILE A 86 16.61 -6.85 -9.76
CA ILE A 86 15.26 -6.45 -9.35
C ILE A 86 14.49 -5.88 -10.55
N LEU A 87 15.08 -4.93 -11.28
CA LEU A 87 14.43 -4.29 -12.44
C LEU A 87 14.17 -5.27 -13.59
N GLU A 88 15.13 -6.12 -13.92
CA GLU A 88 14.96 -7.16 -14.95
C GLU A 88 13.82 -8.12 -14.61
N THR A 89 13.71 -8.51 -13.34
CA THR A 89 12.63 -9.38 -12.89
C THR A 89 11.30 -8.65 -12.98
N ARG A 90 11.24 -7.36 -12.61
CA ARG A 90 10.04 -6.53 -12.77
C ARG A 90 9.59 -6.41 -14.21
N VAL A 91 10.51 -6.19 -15.13
CA VAL A 91 10.20 -6.13 -16.57
C VAL A 91 9.66 -7.47 -17.07
N ALA A 92 10.26 -8.57 -16.62
CA ALA A 92 9.87 -9.91 -17.06
C ALA A 92 8.54 -10.42 -16.49
N THR A 93 8.19 -10.00 -15.25
CA THR A 93 7.05 -10.60 -14.50
C THR A 93 6.02 -9.60 -13.99
N GLY A 94 6.31 -8.29 -14.03
CA GLY A 94 5.52 -7.25 -13.39
C GLY A 94 5.81 -7.07 -11.89
N GLU A 95 6.60 -7.93 -11.28
CA GLU A 95 6.95 -7.94 -9.84
C GLU A 95 8.45 -8.15 -9.65
N PRO A 96 9.01 -7.86 -8.47
CA PRO A 96 8.41 -7.44 -7.19
C PRO A 96 7.88 -6.01 -7.18
N TYR A 97 7.00 -5.69 -6.21
CA TYR A 97 6.71 -4.30 -5.86
C TYR A 97 7.96 -3.64 -5.26
N LEU A 98 8.10 -2.33 -5.45
CA LEU A 98 9.19 -1.55 -4.85
C LEU A 98 8.60 -0.68 -3.74
N CYS A 99 9.01 -0.93 -2.51
CA CYS A 99 8.54 -0.21 -1.33
C CYS A 99 9.69 0.58 -0.71
N PHE A 100 9.72 1.90 -0.91
CA PHE A 100 10.74 2.80 -0.37
C PHE A 100 10.39 3.14 1.08
N VAL A 101 10.81 2.28 2.00
CA VAL A 101 10.35 2.29 3.39
C VAL A 101 10.77 3.54 4.16
N ASP A 102 11.94 4.11 3.86
CA ASP A 102 12.43 5.32 4.55
C ASP A 102 11.59 6.53 4.13
N THR A 103 11.31 6.70 2.83
CA THR A 103 10.41 7.74 2.32
C THR A 103 9.02 7.66 2.96
N VAL A 104 8.46 6.44 3.10
CA VAL A 104 7.16 6.24 3.76
C VAL A 104 7.22 6.64 5.23
N ASN A 105 8.26 6.18 5.95
CA ASN A 105 8.42 6.51 7.37
C ASN A 105 8.65 8.01 7.60
N GLU A 106 9.34 8.69 6.68
CA GLU A 106 9.50 10.14 6.72
C GLU A 106 8.17 10.87 6.51
N ALA A 107 7.28 10.33 5.69
CA ALA A 107 5.97 10.91 5.39
C ALA A 107 4.88 10.57 6.43
N LEU A 108 5.14 9.72 7.42
CA LEU A 108 4.16 9.41 8.46
C LEU A 108 3.69 10.67 9.21
N PRO A 109 2.42 10.73 9.64
CA PRO A 109 1.91 11.81 10.48
C PRO A 109 2.74 12.00 11.74
N GLN A 110 2.91 13.25 12.18
CA GLN A 110 3.73 13.56 13.35
C GLN A 110 3.27 12.82 14.61
N SER A 111 1.95 12.67 14.80
CA SER A 111 1.38 11.91 15.92
C SER A 111 1.84 10.44 15.96
N GLN A 112 2.02 9.80 14.81
CA GLN A 112 2.53 8.44 14.74
C GLN A 112 4.05 8.38 15.01
N LYS A 113 4.79 9.36 14.51
CA LYS A 113 6.24 9.50 14.80
C LYS A 113 6.52 9.74 16.28
N ASP A 114 5.73 10.58 16.93
CA ASP A 114 5.85 10.89 18.37
C ASP A 114 5.60 9.65 19.24
N LEU A 115 4.79 8.71 18.76
CA LEU A 115 4.55 7.41 19.40
C LEU A 115 5.61 6.36 19.03
N GLY A 116 6.62 6.70 18.22
CA GLY A 116 7.66 5.77 17.77
C GLY A 116 7.16 4.69 16.84
N LEU A 117 5.99 4.88 16.20
CA LEU A 117 5.42 3.93 15.25
C LEU A 117 6.19 3.93 13.94
N LYS A 118 6.27 2.75 13.31
CA LYS A 118 6.97 2.57 12.04
C LYS A 118 6.13 1.80 11.05
N PHE A 119 6.21 2.20 9.81
CA PHE A 119 5.78 1.42 8.67
C PHE A 119 6.87 0.38 8.34
N ASN A 120 6.51 -0.89 8.26
CA ASN A 120 7.44 -1.98 7.96
C ASN A 120 7.22 -2.59 6.58
N HIS A 121 5.99 -2.63 6.10
CA HIS A 121 5.62 -3.15 4.78
C HIS A 121 4.21 -2.70 4.41
N SER A 122 3.89 -2.72 3.12
CA SER A 122 2.56 -2.41 2.60
C SER A 122 1.65 -3.65 2.56
N ASN A 123 0.47 -3.50 1.96
CA ASN A 123 -0.51 -4.55 1.71
C ASN A 123 -0.32 -5.18 0.31
N LEU A 124 -1.26 -6.05 -0.09
CA LEU A 124 -1.29 -6.72 -1.39
C LEU A 124 -1.26 -5.75 -2.58
N CYS A 125 -2.01 -4.64 -2.50
CA CYS A 125 -2.12 -3.67 -3.58
C CYS A 125 -1.07 -2.54 -3.48
N SER A 126 -0.24 -2.53 -2.43
CA SER A 126 0.86 -1.58 -2.15
C SER A 126 0.45 -0.11 -1.93
N GLU A 127 -0.84 0.17 -1.65
CA GLU A 127 -1.33 1.52 -1.37
C GLU A 127 -1.36 1.89 0.12
N ILE A 128 -1.32 0.91 1.02
CA ILE A 128 -1.44 1.14 2.45
C ILE A 128 -0.08 1.36 3.09
N THR A 129 0.05 2.47 3.80
CA THR A 129 1.28 2.89 4.50
C THR A 129 1.05 3.06 6.00
N LEU A 130 0.21 2.19 6.58
CA LEU A 130 -0.07 2.20 8.01
C LEU A 130 1.05 1.52 8.82
N PRO A 131 1.31 1.99 10.05
CA PRO A 131 2.32 1.39 10.91
C PRO A 131 1.90 0.00 11.37
N THR A 132 2.89 -0.88 11.53
CA THR A 132 2.73 -2.22 12.08
C THR A 132 3.74 -2.46 13.20
N ALA A 133 3.37 -3.29 14.19
CA ALA A 133 4.23 -3.63 15.32
C ALA A 133 3.86 -5.01 15.88
N MET A 134 4.55 -5.44 16.94
CA MET A 134 4.25 -6.73 17.60
C MET A 134 2.82 -6.79 18.16
N ASP A 135 2.25 -5.65 18.51
CA ASP A 135 0.89 -5.48 19.02
C ASP A 135 -0.08 -4.86 18.02
N ARG A 136 0.36 -4.59 16.77
CA ARG A 136 -0.42 -3.91 15.74
C ARG A 136 -0.38 -4.66 14.41
N THR A 137 -1.56 -5.00 13.91
CA THR A 137 -1.77 -5.44 12.52
C THR A 137 -2.64 -4.40 11.83
N ALA A 138 -2.12 -3.72 10.83
CA ALA A 138 -2.83 -2.66 10.13
C ALA A 138 -4.15 -3.15 9.53
N VAL A 139 -5.20 -2.35 9.71
CA VAL A 139 -6.54 -2.57 9.15
C VAL A 139 -7.00 -1.30 8.49
N CYS A 140 -7.58 -1.41 7.30
CA CYS A 140 -8.18 -0.29 6.59
C CYS A 140 -9.47 -0.72 5.90
N CYS A 141 -10.54 0.07 6.07
CA CYS A 141 -11.79 -0.11 5.34
C CYS A 141 -11.84 0.85 4.15
N LEU A 142 -12.25 0.32 3.00
CA LEU A 142 -12.20 1.02 1.71
C LEU A 142 -13.57 1.17 1.09
N SER A 143 -13.82 2.32 0.44
CA SER A 143 -14.95 2.56 -0.46
C SER A 143 -14.51 3.48 -1.60
N SER A 144 -15.37 3.63 -2.62
CA SER A 144 -15.10 4.52 -3.75
C SER A 144 -16.36 5.24 -4.17
N THR A 145 -16.24 6.57 -4.43
CA THR A 145 -17.28 7.35 -5.08
C THR A 145 -17.33 7.04 -6.58
N ASN A 146 -18.53 6.99 -7.15
CA ASN A 146 -18.67 6.89 -8.59
C ASN A 146 -18.76 8.29 -9.22
N LEU A 147 -17.67 8.73 -9.83
CA LEU A 147 -17.56 10.05 -10.47
C LEU A 147 -18.37 10.17 -11.74
N GLU A 148 -18.84 9.06 -12.32
CA GLU A 148 -19.79 9.14 -13.45
C GLU A 148 -21.01 9.99 -13.11
N PHE A 149 -21.42 9.96 -11.84
CA PHE A 149 -22.57 10.69 -11.29
C PHE A 149 -22.16 11.90 -10.45
N TYR A 150 -20.96 12.43 -10.65
CA TYR A 150 -20.43 13.55 -9.86
C TYR A 150 -21.38 14.74 -9.83
N ASP A 151 -21.94 15.14 -10.99
CA ASP A 151 -22.83 16.29 -11.09
C ASP A 151 -24.15 16.10 -10.32
N GLU A 152 -24.54 14.86 -10.01
CA GLU A 152 -25.77 14.56 -9.27
C GLU A 152 -25.59 14.70 -7.76
N TRP A 153 -24.37 14.39 -7.26
CA TRP A 153 -24.13 14.38 -5.82
C TRP A 153 -23.20 15.48 -5.30
N LYS A 154 -22.45 16.19 -6.17
CA LYS A 154 -21.45 17.19 -5.76
C LYS A 154 -22.00 18.30 -4.87
N ASP A 155 -23.28 18.69 -5.08
CA ASP A 155 -23.95 19.74 -4.33
C ASP A 155 -24.67 19.23 -3.07
N ASN A 156 -24.64 17.91 -2.81
CA ASN A 156 -25.14 17.34 -1.57
C ASN A 156 -24.08 17.43 -0.46
N PRO A 157 -24.27 18.29 0.56
CA PRO A 157 -23.25 18.53 1.59
C PRO A 157 -22.98 17.32 2.49
N LEU A 158 -23.90 16.35 2.52
CA LEU A 158 -23.79 15.16 3.36
C LEU A 158 -23.20 13.96 2.63
N PHE A 159 -23.13 13.96 1.29
CA PHE A 159 -22.74 12.77 0.54
C PHE A 159 -21.39 12.20 0.95
N ILE A 160 -20.35 13.03 1.00
CA ILE A 160 -19.00 12.60 1.40
C ILE A 160 -18.94 12.34 2.92
N GLU A 161 -19.62 13.15 3.73
CA GLU A 161 -19.69 12.93 5.18
C GLU A 161 -20.32 11.57 5.52
N ASP A 162 -21.40 11.21 4.86
CA ASP A 162 -22.09 9.92 5.08
C ASP A 162 -21.20 8.73 4.67
N LEU A 163 -20.42 8.87 3.59
CA LEU A 163 -19.46 7.83 3.19
C LEU A 163 -18.32 7.66 4.20
N VAL A 164 -17.76 8.75 4.71
CA VAL A 164 -16.74 8.72 5.76
C VAL A 164 -17.31 8.09 7.02
N ARG A 165 -18.49 8.49 7.46
CA ARG A 165 -19.21 7.92 8.62
C ARG A 165 -19.52 6.44 8.42
N MET A 166 -19.94 6.04 7.23
CA MET A 166 -20.18 4.63 6.90
C MET A 166 -18.90 3.80 7.06
N LEU A 167 -17.77 4.28 6.54
CA LEU A 167 -16.48 3.57 6.67
C LEU A 167 -16.01 3.48 8.13
N ASP A 168 -16.20 4.55 8.91
CA ASP A 168 -15.91 4.54 10.34
C ASP A 168 -16.80 3.57 11.11
N ASN A 169 -18.08 3.49 10.77
CA ASN A 169 -19.01 2.51 11.34
C ASN A 169 -18.64 1.06 10.98
N VAL A 170 -18.09 0.81 9.79
CA VAL A 170 -17.56 -0.53 9.41
C VAL A 170 -16.38 -0.91 10.29
N LEU A 171 -15.46 0.03 10.58
CA LEU A 171 -14.38 -0.20 11.55
C LEU A 171 -14.92 -0.50 12.94
N GLU A 172 -15.90 0.28 13.42
CA GLU A 172 -16.52 0.06 14.73
C GLU A 172 -17.18 -1.31 14.83
N HIS A 173 -17.90 -1.71 13.78
CA HIS A 173 -18.49 -3.04 13.70
C HIS A 173 -17.44 -4.15 13.78
N PHE A 174 -16.30 -3.98 13.06
CA PHE A 174 -15.16 -4.90 13.16
C PHE A 174 -14.60 -4.96 14.58
N ILE A 175 -14.34 -3.81 15.20
CA ILE A 175 -13.81 -3.70 16.56
C ILE A 175 -14.69 -4.43 17.58
N ALA A 176 -16.02 -4.30 17.43
CA ALA A 176 -17.00 -4.88 18.36
C ALA A 176 -17.18 -6.40 18.17
N ASN A 177 -16.98 -6.92 16.96
CA ASN A 177 -17.34 -8.31 16.62
C ASN A 177 -16.15 -9.20 16.25
N ALA A 178 -14.93 -8.67 16.17
CA ALA A 178 -13.75 -9.45 15.81
C ALA A 178 -13.44 -10.52 16.86
N PRO A 179 -13.07 -11.74 16.44
CA PRO A 179 -12.68 -12.79 17.38
C PRO A 179 -11.42 -12.42 18.17
N GLN A 180 -11.31 -12.94 19.38
CA GLN A 180 -10.22 -12.58 20.31
C GLN A 180 -8.81 -12.76 19.73
N TYR A 181 -8.59 -13.75 18.87
CA TYR A 181 -7.27 -13.96 18.24
C TYR A 181 -6.86 -12.84 17.27
N MET A 182 -7.79 -11.98 16.86
CA MET A 182 -7.54 -10.80 16.03
C MET A 182 -7.23 -9.53 16.85
N TRP A 183 -6.88 -9.66 18.13
CA TRP A 183 -6.67 -8.53 19.02
C TRP A 183 -5.69 -7.47 18.51
N LYS A 184 -4.64 -7.87 17.77
CA LYS A 184 -3.67 -6.94 17.16
C LYS A 184 -4.31 -6.07 16.08
N ALA A 185 -5.21 -6.65 15.28
CA ALA A 185 -5.96 -5.92 14.27
C ALA A 185 -7.00 -4.98 14.92
N VAL A 186 -7.67 -5.45 15.98
CA VAL A 186 -8.58 -4.62 16.78
C VAL A 186 -7.84 -3.45 17.44
N ASN A 187 -6.64 -3.70 17.97
CA ASN A 187 -5.80 -2.66 18.57
C ASN A 187 -5.43 -1.60 17.53
N SER A 188 -4.99 -2.01 16.35
CA SER A 188 -4.69 -1.10 15.23
C SER A 188 -5.94 -0.31 14.81
N ALA A 189 -7.06 -1.00 14.57
CA ALA A 189 -8.31 -0.35 14.14
C ALA A 189 -8.79 0.73 15.13
N ARG A 190 -8.66 0.48 16.44
CA ARG A 190 -9.05 1.45 17.48
C ARG A 190 -8.18 2.70 17.49
N HIS A 191 -6.88 2.55 17.33
CA HIS A 191 -5.93 3.66 17.45
C HIS A 191 -5.73 4.43 16.15
N GLU A 192 -5.72 3.72 15.00
CA GLU A 192 -5.49 4.36 13.71
C GLU A 192 -6.79 4.87 13.07
N ARG A 193 -7.91 4.22 13.27
CA ARG A 193 -9.20 4.52 12.61
C ARG A 193 -9.03 4.76 11.10
N ALA A 194 -8.15 3.99 10.47
CA ALA A 194 -7.77 4.21 9.08
C ALA A 194 -8.88 3.79 8.11
N ILE A 195 -9.29 4.72 7.25
CA ILE A 195 -10.24 4.51 6.17
C ILE A 195 -9.65 4.98 4.84
N GLY A 196 -10.11 4.41 3.74
CA GLY A 196 -9.73 4.83 2.39
C GLY A 196 -10.97 5.16 1.58
N LEU A 197 -11.13 6.42 1.20
CA LEU A 197 -12.18 6.88 0.30
C LEU A 197 -11.57 7.18 -1.07
N GLY A 198 -11.78 6.29 -2.03
CA GLY A 198 -11.31 6.40 -3.40
C GLY A 198 -12.36 6.94 -4.36
N ALA A 199 -12.04 6.86 -5.65
CA ALA A 199 -12.94 7.26 -6.73
C ALA A 199 -12.83 6.29 -7.91
N MET A 200 -13.94 6.10 -8.62
CA MET A 200 -14.03 5.37 -9.88
C MET A 200 -14.87 6.16 -10.88
N GLY A 201 -14.84 5.76 -12.16
CA GLY A 201 -15.70 6.37 -13.18
C GLY A 201 -15.23 7.70 -13.73
N LEU A 202 -14.02 8.21 -13.43
CA LEU A 202 -13.49 9.47 -13.92
C LEU A 202 -13.43 9.50 -15.46
N HIS A 203 -12.95 8.42 -16.07
CA HIS A 203 -12.89 8.33 -17.54
C HIS A 203 -14.30 8.36 -18.15
N THR A 204 -15.26 7.65 -17.58
CA THR A 204 -16.66 7.69 -18.01
C THR A 204 -17.24 9.10 -17.88
N TYR A 205 -16.93 9.82 -16.81
CA TYR A 205 -17.32 11.20 -16.64
C TYR A 205 -16.78 12.09 -17.76
N PHE A 206 -15.49 11.96 -18.10
CA PHE A 206 -14.89 12.71 -19.21
C PHE A 206 -15.52 12.36 -20.56
N GLN A 207 -15.80 11.07 -20.81
CA GLN A 207 -16.50 10.65 -22.04
C GLN A 207 -17.89 11.27 -22.14
N LYS A 208 -18.68 11.27 -21.05
CA LYS A 208 -19.99 11.97 -21.01
C LYS A 208 -19.87 13.46 -21.31
N LYS A 209 -18.78 14.10 -20.86
CA LYS A 209 -18.51 15.53 -21.13
C LYS A 209 -17.84 15.76 -22.50
N ARG A 210 -17.54 14.68 -23.26
CA ARG A 210 -16.82 14.74 -24.54
C ARG A 210 -15.44 15.42 -24.42
N LEU A 211 -14.73 15.13 -23.34
CA LEU A 211 -13.40 15.65 -23.07
C LEU A 211 -12.34 14.57 -23.30
N PRO A 212 -11.20 14.90 -23.93
CA PRO A 212 -10.07 14.01 -24.03
C PRO A 212 -9.47 13.80 -22.63
N PHE A 213 -8.99 12.56 -22.33
CA PHE A 213 -8.49 12.20 -20.99
C PHE A 213 -7.26 13.04 -20.58
N ASP A 214 -6.38 13.35 -21.50
CA ASP A 214 -5.11 14.05 -21.30
C ASP A 214 -5.17 15.56 -21.57
N GLY A 215 -6.36 16.09 -21.84
CA GLY A 215 -6.54 17.50 -22.17
C GLY A 215 -6.38 18.45 -20.97
N PRO A 216 -6.05 19.75 -21.21
CA PRO A 216 -5.94 20.74 -20.14
C PRO A 216 -7.22 20.88 -19.31
N MET A 217 -8.39 20.87 -19.96
CA MET A 217 -9.69 20.95 -19.28
C MET A 217 -9.93 19.73 -18.38
N SER A 218 -9.54 18.54 -18.81
CA SER A 218 -9.66 17.34 -18.00
C SER A 218 -8.77 17.39 -16.77
N LYS A 219 -7.57 17.96 -16.86
CA LYS A 219 -6.68 18.20 -15.71
C LYS A 219 -7.30 19.16 -14.70
N ASP A 220 -7.89 20.25 -15.17
CA ASP A 220 -8.56 21.24 -14.31
C ASP A 220 -9.79 20.63 -13.61
N ILE A 221 -10.63 19.94 -14.34
CA ILE A 221 -11.80 19.24 -13.78
C ILE A 221 -11.35 18.18 -12.75
N ASN A 222 -10.35 17.38 -13.07
CA ASN A 222 -9.80 16.39 -12.14
C ASN A 222 -9.33 17.07 -10.83
N HIS A 223 -8.56 18.16 -10.96
CA HIS A 223 -8.10 18.92 -9.80
C HIS A 223 -9.28 19.39 -8.94
N ASN A 224 -10.31 19.97 -9.56
CA ASN A 224 -11.47 20.53 -8.86
C ASN A 224 -12.30 19.44 -8.17
N ILE A 225 -12.53 18.29 -8.83
CA ILE A 225 -13.23 17.14 -8.26
C ILE A 225 -12.50 16.64 -6.99
N PHE A 226 -11.20 16.35 -7.10
CA PHE A 226 -10.46 15.82 -5.97
C PHE A 226 -10.22 16.84 -4.87
N LYS A 227 -10.08 18.12 -5.18
CA LYS A 227 -10.06 19.19 -4.19
C LYS A 227 -11.38 19.27 -3.42
N HIS A 228 -12.51 19.12 -4.10
CA HIS A 228 -13.83 19.07 -3.45
C HIS A 228 -13.95 17.87 -2.53
N ILE A 229 -13.68 16.65 -3.02
CA ILE A 229 -13.76 15.41 -2.22
C ILE A 229 -12.84 15.49 -0.99
N ASN A 230 -11.60 15.89 -1.19
CA ASN A 230 -10.63 16.03 -0.10
C ASN A 230 -11.12 17.02 0.98
N LYS A 231 -11.59 18.19 0.58
CA LYS A 231 -12.13 19.20 1.53
C LYS A 231 -13.29 18.64 2.34
N GLN A 232 -14.24 17.96 1.70
CA GLN A 232 -15.42 17.39 2.39
C GLN A 232 -15.01 16.23 3.31
N ALA A 233 -14.09 15.36 2.87
CA ALA A 233 -13.58 14.26 3.68
C ALA A 233 -12.83 14.77 4.92
N GLN A 234 -12.01 15.82 4.79
CA GLN A 234 -11.33 16.44 5.94
C GLN A 234 -12.31 17.05 6.94
N LEU A 235 -13.37 17.73 6.46
CA LEU A 235 -14.42 18.27 7.32
C LEU A 235 -15.18 17.17 8.05
N ALA A 236 -15.48 16.06 7.37
CA ALA A 236 -16.12 14.91 7.97
C ALA A 236 -15.23 14.27 9.04
N ASN A 237 -13.95 14.07 8.74
CA ASN A 237 -12.98 13.55 9.69
C ASN A 237 -12.86 14.42 10.95
N TYR A 238 -12.84 15.74 10.79
CA TYR A 238 -12.81 16.67 11.93
C TYR A 238 -14.08 16.60 12.81
N LYS A 239 -15.24 16.29 12.20
CA LYS A 239 -16.49 16.15 12.96
C LYS A 239 -16.59 14.82 13.72
N LEU A 240 -15.86 13.78 13.27
CA LEU A 240 -15.90 12.45 13.86
C LEU A 240 -14.83 12.23 14.94
N GLY A 241 -13.72 12.96 14.88
CA GLY A 241 -12.64 12.96 15.88
C GLY A 241 -12.77 14.07 16.87
#